data_0808334bdb87cb4c545648fd2b83870f
#
_entry.id   0808334bdb87cb4c545648fd2b83870f
#
_cell.length_a   1.000
_cell.length_b   1.000
_cell.length_c   1.000
_cell.angle_alpha   90.00
_cell.angle_beta   90.00
_cell.angle_gamma   90.00
#
_symmetry.space_group_name_H-M   'P 1'
#
loop_
_entity.id
_entity.type
_entity.pdbx_description
1 polymer ?
#
loop_
_entity_poly.entity_id
_entity_poly.type
_entity_poly.pdbx_seq_one_letter_code
_entity_poly.pdbx_strand_id
1 'polypeptide(L)'
;MHNERYSILYSSVTGNTRLLADTIRAALPPELCDAFGAAGETAAESELLYVGFWTDKGNADADTLALLRTLKNKRLFLFGTAGFGVDTAYFDAILARVQAVPDGSNTVIGTYMCQGKMPPSVRARYEAMRTLPAPPENLDALIENFDRARTHPDADDLDRLRAAVLQA
;
A
#
# COMPACT_ATOMS: atom_id res chain seq x y z
N MET A 1 12.88 4.08 20.43
CA MET A 1 11.69 3.53 21.10
C MET A 1 10.48 4.31 20.64
N HIS A 2 9.49 3.63 20.09
CA HIS A 2 8.23 4.27 19.73
C HIS A 2 7.41 4.50 21.01
N ASN A 3 7.39 5.72 21.50
CA ASN A 3 6.61 6.14 22.67
C ASN A 3 5.49 7.12 22.30
N GLU A 4 5.23 7.28 21.03
CA GLU A 4 4.23 8.19 20.49
C GLU A 4 2.95 7.44 20.14
N ARG A 5 1.80 8.04 20.42
CA ARG A 5 0.50 7.50 20.01
C ARG A 5 0.34 7.58 18.50
N TYR A 6 -0.26 6.54 17.92
CA TYR A 6 -0.40 6.43 16.47
C TYR A 6 -1.76 5.85 16.08
N SER A 7 -2.12 6.06 14.82
CA SER A 7 -3.25 5.37 14.19
C SER A 7 -2.81 4.73 12.89
N ILE A 8 -3.46 3.61 12.53
CA ILE A 8 -3.25 2.92 11.25
C ILE A 8 -4.56 2.95 10.48
N LEU A 9 -4.55 3.66 9.35
CA LEU A 9 -5.69 3.84 8.47
C LEU A 9 -5.34 3.25 7.11
N TYR A 10 -6.16 2.35 6.57
CA TYR A 10 -5.82 1.68 5.32
C TYR A 10 -7.04 1.44 4.45
N SER A 11 -6.80 1.31 3.14
CA SER A 11 -7.75 0.84 2.15
C SER A 11 -7.24 -0.48 1.57
N SER A 12 -8.08 -1.50 1.53
CA SER A 12 -7.71 -2.83 1.07
C SER A 12 -8.88 -3.52 0.38
N VAL A 13 -8.68 -4.01 -0.84
CA VAL A 13 -9.70 -4.74 -1.59
C VAL A 13 -9.47 -6.26 -1.50
N THR A 14 -8.23 -6.70 -1.67
CA THR A 14 -7.86 -8.13 -1.73
C THR A 14 -7.21 -8.66 -0.46
N GLY A 15 -7.06 -7.80 0.56
CA GLY A 15 -6.41 -8.15 1.83
C GLY A 15 -4.89 -7.91 1.88
N ASN A 16 -4.24 -7.53 0.78
CA ASN A 16 -2.80 -7.30 0.77
C ASN A 16 -2.39 -6.12 1.65
N THR A 17 -3.03 -4.96 1.47
CA THR A 17 -2.75 -3.77 2.28
C THR A 17 -3.12 -3.98 3.74
N ARG A 18 -4.21 -4.71 4.00
CA ARG A 18 -4.59 -5.09 5.36
C ARG A 18 -3.51 -5.94 6.05
N LEU A 19 -2.92 -6.89 5.32
CA LEU A 19 -1.82 -7.71 5.85
C LEU A 19 -0.63 -6.84 6.26
N LEU A 20 -0.30 -5.80 5.49
CA LEU A 20 0.73 -4.82 5.86
C LEU A 20 0.31 -4.03 7.11
N ALA A 21 -0.93 -3.58 7.18
CA ALA A 21 -1.46 -2.86 8.36
C ALA A 21 -1.42 -3.71 9.63
N ASP A 22 -1.82 -4.98 9.54
CA ASP A 22 -1.73 -5.94 10.66
C ASP A 22 -0.28 -6.16 11.09
N THR A 23 0.66 -6.20 10.13
CA THR A 23 2.09 -6.35 10.39
C THR A 23 2.66 -5.14 11.13
N ILE A 24 2.29 -3.92 10.73
CA ILE A 24 2.68 -2.68 11.44
C ILE A 24 2.14 -2.70 12.87
N ARG A 25 0.86 -3.02 13.03
CA ARG A 25 0.22 -3.10 14.35
C ARG A 25 0.91 -4.10 15.27
N ALA A 26 1.36 -5.23 14.73
CA ALA A 26 2.07 -6.25 15.49
C ALA A 26 3.52 -5.85 15.84
N ALA A 27 4.11 -4.93 15.09
CA ALA A 27 5.48 -4.45 15.32
C ALA A 27 5.57 -3.28 16.31
N LEU A 28 4.48 -2.57 16.55
CA LEU A 28 4.41 -1.39 17.40
C LEU A 28 3.69 -1.69 18.73
N PRO A 29 3.93 -0.89 19.81
CA PRO A 29 3.25 -1.07 21.07
C PRO A 29 1.72 -0.91 20.92
N PRO A 30 0.92 -1.96 21.21
CA PRO A 30 -0.52 -1.92 20.96
C PRO A 30 -1.26 -0.92 21.85
N GLU A 31 -0.73 -0.62 23.02
CA GLU A 31 -1.29 0.36 23.98
C GLU A 31 -1.19 1.81 23.48
N LEU A 32 -0.35 2.06 22.47
CA LEU A 32 -0.19 3.38 21.85
C LEU A 32 -1.05 3.53 20.57
N CYS A 33 -1.74 2.48 20.14
CA CYS A 33 -2.59 2.50 18.95
C CYS A 33 -3.96 3.12 19.30
N ASP A 34 -4.22 4.34 18.82
CA ASP A 34 -5.48 5.03 19.04
C ASP A 34 -6.60 4.50 18.15
N ALA A 35 -6.28 4.19 16.91
CA ALA A 35 -7.26 3.70 15.94
C ALA A 35 -6.60 2.77 14.91
N PHE A 36 -7.37 1.77 14.49
CA PHE A 36 -7.00 0.82 13.43
C PHE A 36 -8.22 0.52 12.59
N GLY A 37 -8.21 0.90 11.31
CA GLY A 37 -9.37 0.66 10.46
C GLY A 37 -9.31 1.29 9.08
N ALA A 38 -10.47 1.32 8.43
CA ALA A 38 -10.62 1.77 7.06
C ALA A 38 -10.36 3.28 6.91
N ALA A 39 -9.62 3.65 5.87
CA ALA A 39 -9.45 5.03 5.44
C ALA A 39 -10.81 5.66 5.09
N GLY A 40 -11.07 6.85 5.63
CA GLY A 40 -12.32 7.57 5.43
C GLY A 40 -13.45 7.23 6.42
N GLU A 41 -13.37 6.11 7.12
CA GLU A 41 -14.37 5.71 8.13
C GLU A 41 -13.82 5.81 9.56
N THR A 42 -12.50 5.76 9.72
CA THR A 42 -11.82 5.77 11.00
C THR A 42 -11.23 7.15 11.27
N ALA A 43 -11.41 7.67 12.48
CA ALA A 43 -10.90 8.99 12.86
C ALA A 43 -9.37 9.03 12.85
N ALA A 44 -8.81 10.10 12.26
CA ALA A 44 -7.37 10.35 12.15
C ALA A 44 -6.90 11.37 13.20
N GLU A 45 -7.14 11.09 14.49
CA GLU A 45 -6.86 12.05 15.57
C GLU A 45 -5.40 12.08 15.98
N SER A 46 -4.70 10.94 15.96
CA SER A 46 -3.28 10.86 16.32
C SER A 46 -2.42 11.80 15.45
N GLU A 47 -1.35 12.29 16.00
CA GLU A 47 -0.36 13.09 15.26
C GLU A 47 0.42 12.21 14.26
N LEU A 48 0.79 11.00 14.66
CA LEU A 48 1.43 10.01 13.82
C LEU A 48 0.41 9.07 13.17
N LEU A 49 0.41 9.02 11.84
CA LEU A 49 -0.48 8.18 11.05
C LEU A 49 0.31 7.26 10.13
N TYR A 50 0.00 5.98 10.19
CA TYR A 50 0.37 4.99 9.17
C TYR A 50 -0.79 4.87 8.19
N VAL A 51 -0.59 5.28 6.94
CA VAL A 51 -1.65 5.31 5.92
C VAL A 51 -1.34 4.32 4.82
N GLY A 52 -2.21 3.34 4.67
CA GLY A 52 -2.07 2.22 3.74
C GLY A 52 -3.01 2.31 2.54
N PHE A 53 -2.47 2.04 1.35
CA PHE A 53 -3.22 2.08 0.08
C PHE A 53 -2.98 0.83 -0.77
N TRP A 54 -3.92 0.53 -1.63
CA TRP A 54 -3.68 -0.31 -2.80
C TRP A 54 -3.52 0.55 -4.04
N THR A 55 -2.82 0.04 -5.04
CA THR A 55 -2.52 0.81 -6.26
C THR A 55 -3.64 0.65 -7.27
N ASP A 56 -4.20 1.78 -7.68
CA ASP A 56 -5.15 1.91 -8.78
C ASP A 56 -4.54 2.78 -9.88
N LYS A 57 -4.30 2.19 -11.05
CA LYS A 57 -3.76 2.89 -12.23
C LYS A 57 -2.52 3.75 -11.95
N GLY A 58 -1.59 3.21 -11.17
CA GLY A 58 -0.32 3.87 -10.87
C GLY A 58 -0.39 4.96 -9.81
N ASN A 59 -1.46 5.01 -9.02
CA ASN A 59 -1.63 5.92 -7.89
C ASN A 59 -2.29 5.18 -6.71
N ALA A 60 -2.39 5.82 -5.56
CA ALA A 60 -3.21 5.29 -4.49
C ALA A 60 -4.70 5.28 -4.89
N ASP A 61 -5.45 4.38 -4.28
CA ASP A 61 -6.91 4.30 -4.44
C ASP A 61 -7.62 5.60 -3.99
N ALA A 62 -8.85 5.77 -4.46
CA ALA A 62 -9.62 7.00 -4.26
C ALA A 62 -9.88 7.33 -2.78
N ASP A 63 -10.14 6.33 -1.95
CA ASP A 63 -10.43 6.55 -0.52
C ASP A 63 -9.19 7.06 0.22
N THR A 64 -8.03 6.47 -0.07
CA THR A 64 -6.75 6.93 0.49
C THR A 64 -6.41 8.34 0.01
N LEU A 65 -6.58 8.63 -1.28
CA LEU A 65 -6.33 9.99 -1.82
C LEU A 65 -7.25 11.02 -1.17
N ALA A 66 -8.53 10.70 -0.95
CA ALA A 66 -9.47 11.57 -0.27
C ALA A 66 -9.04 11.85 1.18
N LEU A 67 -8.64 10.80 1.92
CA LEU A 67 -8.10 10.95 3.27
C LEU A 67 -6.88 11.87 3.30
N LEU A 68 -5.87 11.59 2.47
CA LEU A 68 -4.61 12.34 2.45
C LEU A 68 -4.82 13.84 2.19
N ARG A 69 -5.81 14.21 1.38
CA ARG A 69 -6.15 15.61 1.11
C ARG A 69 -6.71 16.36 2.32
N THR A 70 -7.28 15.64 3.28
CA THR A 70 -7.89 16.24 4.49
C THR A 70 -6.90 16.42 5.63
N LEU A 71 -5.77 15.72 5.62
CA LEU A 71 -4.82 15.69 6.72
C LEU A 71 -4.06 17.01 6.85
N LYS A 72 -3.88 17.45 8.10
CA LYS A 72 -3.17 18.68 8.46
C LYS A 72 -2.30 18.44 9.68
N ASN A 73 -1.08 18.96 9.64
CA ASN A 73 -0.12 18.92 10.75
C ASN A 73 0.14 17.48 11.27
N LYS A 74 0.21 16.52 10.35
CA LYS A 74 0.44 15.10 10.67
C LYS A 74 1.84 14.66 10.27
N ARG A 75 2.34 13.65 10.96
CA ARG A 75 3.50 12.86 10.56
C ARG A 75 2.97 11.59 9.92
N LEU A 76 3.42 11.30 8.70
CA LEU A 76 2.84 10.26 7.86
C LEU A 76 3.88 9.19 7.51
N PHE A 77 3.57 7.94 7.79
CA PHE A 77 4.23 6.79 7.18
C PHE A 77 3.29 6.22 6.13
N LEU A 78 3.70 6.23 4.85
CA LEU A 78 2.86 5.80 3.74
C LEU A 78 3.29 4.40 3.30
N PHE A 79 2.35 3.46 3.26
CA PHE A 79 2.63 2.10 2.82
C PHE A 79 1.60 1.63 1.80
N GLY A 80 2.03 0.79 0.87
CA GLY A 80 1.12 0.36 -0.18
C GLY A 80 1.51 -0.96 -0.84
N THR A 81 0.58 -1.47 -1.63
CA THR A 81 0.73 -2.68 -2.43
C THR A 81 0.38 -2.41 -3.89
N ALA A 82 1.02 -3.14 -4.80
CA ALA A 82 0.70 -3.12 -6.22
C ALA A 82 0.78 -4.53 -6.81
N GLY A 83 -0.08 -4.82 -7.76
CA GLY A 83 -0.04 -6.09 -8.49
C GLY A 83 1.18 -6.20 -9.42
N PHE A 84 1.69 -5.09 -9.92
CA PHE A 84 2.95 -5.02 -10.67
C PHE A 84 4.10 -4.73 -9.71
N GLY A 85 5.27 -5.34 -9.94
CA GLY A 85 6.38 -5.21 -9.01
C GLY A 85 7.70 -5.70 -9.57
N VAL A 86 7.95 -5.47 -10.87
CA VAL A 86 9.15 -5.98 -11.56
C VAL A 86 10.40 -5.25 -11.08
N ASP A 87 10.30 -3.97 -10.75
CA ASP A 87 11.42 -3.17 -10.25
C ASP A 87 10.98 -2.10 -9.23
N THR A 88 11.96 -1.56 -8.51
CA THR A 88 11.74 -0.52 -7.50
C THR A 88 11.34 0.81 -8.12
N ALA A 89 11.72 1.10 -9.37
CA ALA A 89 11.38 2.36 -10.05
C ALA A 89 9.87 2.54 -10.19
N TYR A 90 9.14 1.45 -10.41
CA TYR A 90 7.67 1.48 -10.47
C TYR A 90 7.06 1.89 -9.12
N PHE A 91 7.54 1.31 -8.02
CA PHE A 91 7.09 1.68 -6.67
C PHE A 91 7.48 3.12 -6.31
N ASP A 92 8.69 3.52 -6.64
CA ASP A 92 9.18 4.89 -6.39
C ASP A 92 8.32 5.93 -7.11
N ALA A 93 7.90 5.65 -8.34
CA ALA A 93 7.01 6.53 -9.11
C ALA A 93 5.61 6.66 -8.46
N ILE A 94 5.06 5.57 -7.94
CA ILE A 94 3.79 5.58 -7.21
C ILE A 94 3.94 6.38 -5.91
N LEU A 95 4.96 6.06 -5.13
CA LEU A 95 5.22 6.75 -3.86
C LEU A 95 5.43 8.26 -4.04
N ALA A 96 6.13 8.68 -5.11
CA ALA A 96 6.30 10.09 -5.43
C ALA A 96 4.95 10.79 -5.65
N ARG A 97 4.01 10.15 -6.35
CA ARG A 97 2.66 10.69 -6.55
C ARG A 97 1.87 10.77 -5.25
N VAL A 98 1.92 9.72 -4.44
CA VAL A 98 1.17 9.64 -3.18
C VAL A 98 1.70 10.66 -2.16
N GLN A 99 3.02 10.81 -2.06
CA GLN A 99 3.67 11.79 -1.17
C GLN A 99 3.34 13.24 -1.52
N ALA A 100 2.97 13.52 -2.77
CA ALA A 100 2.62 14.86 -3.23
C ALA A 100 1.18 15.28 -2.88
N VAL A 101 0.35 14.35 -2.39
CA VAL A 101 -1.08 14.59 -2.13
C VAL A 101 -1.34 15.36 -0.83
N PRO A 102 -0.73 15.00 0.32
CA PRO A 102 -0.89 15.80 1.55
C PRO A 102 -0.35 17.21 1.37
N ASP A 103 -0.98 18.18 1.99
CA ASP A 103 -0.42 19.53 1.93
C ASP A 103 0.86 19.68 2.75
N GLY A 104 1.54 20.84 2.57
CA GLY A 104 2.84 21.13 3.16
C GLY A 104 2.86 21.24 4.69
N SER A 105 1.71 21.19 5.38
CA SER A 105 1.67 21.13 6.84
C SER A 105 2.01 19.74 7.39
N ASN A 106 1.96 18.70 6.53
CA ASN A 106 2.26 17.33 6.90
C ASN A 106 3.73 16.99 6.61
N THR A 107 4.28 16.05 7.36
CA THR A 107 5.64 15.53 7.17
C THR A 107 5.59 14.04 6.88
N VAL A 108 6.08 13.60 5.73
CA VAL A 108 6.26 12.18 5.42
C VAL A 108 7.56 11.72 6.08
N ILE A 109 7.43 10.81 7.06
CA ILE A 109 8.56 10.28 7.84
C ILE A 109 9.12 8.96 7.30
N GLY A 110 8.37 8.28 6.46
CA GLY A 110 8.81 7.04 5.84
C GLY A 110 7.80 6.52 4.82
N THR A 111 8.27 5.62 3.97
CA THR A 111 7.45 4.98 2.93
C THR A 111 7.84 3.53 2.75
N TYR A 112 6.87 2.72 2.31
CA TYR A 112 7.11 1.33 1.96
C TYR A 112 6.14 0.87 0.88
N MET A 113 6.61 0.08 -0.08
CA MET A 113 5.76 -0.66 -1.02
C MET A 113 6.29 -2.05 -1.29
N CYS A 114 5.37 -2.97 -1.52
CA CYS A 114 5.68 -4.30 -2.04
C CYS A 114 4.62 -4.77 -3.04
N GLN A 115 4.93 -5.84 -3.74
CA GLN A 115 3.97 -6.51 -4.61
C GLN A 115 2.88 -7.20 -3.79
N GLY A 116 1.68 -7.32 -4.33
CA GLY A 116 0.56 -8.03 -3.76
C GLY A 116 -0.17 -8.88 -4.81
N LYS A 117 -0.71 -10.02 -4.38
CA LYS A 117 -1.47 -10.90 -5.26
C LYS A 117 -2.71 -10.21 -5.82
N MET A 118 -2.98 -10.48 -7.08
CA MET A 118 -4.18 -10.01 -7.77
C MET A 118 -5.30 -11.06 -7.70
N PRO A 119 -6.58 -10.65 -7.84
CA PRO A 119 -7.70 -11.61 -7.90
C PRO A 119 -7.55 -12.58 -9.07
N PRO A 120 -7.99 -13.86 -8.94
CA PRO A 120 -7.94 -14.84 -10.04
C PRO A 120 -8.64 -14.38 -11.32
N SER A 121 -9.65 -13.52 -11.21
CA SER A 121 -10.36 -12.92 -12.35
C SER A 121 -9.44 -12.13 -13.30
N VAL A 122 -8.34 -11.57 -12.79
CA VAL A 122 -7.35 -10.87 -13.62
C VAL A 122 -6.64 -11.86 -14.54
N ARG A 123 -6.22 -13.01 -14.01
CA ARG A 123 -5.58 -14.04 -14.83
C ARG A 123 -6.53 -14.61 -15.87
N ALA A 124 -7.78 -14.87 -15.48
CA ALA A 124 -8.80 -15.33 -16.40
C ALA A 124 -9.02 -14.34 -17.55
N ARG A 125 -9.00 -13.04 -17.26
CA ARG A 125 -9.08 -11.99 -18.29
C ARG A 125 -7.87 -12.01 -19.21
N TYR A 126 -6.67 -12.19 -18.70
CA TYR A 126 -5.46 -12.32 -19.51
C TYR A 126 -5.52 -13.54 -20.44
N GLU A 127 -5.94 -14.68 -19.94
CA GLU A 127 -6.12 -15.88 -20.74
C GLU A 127 -7.16 -15.69 -21.86
N ALA A 128 -8.26 -15.01 -21.57
CA ALA A 128 -9.27 -14.67 -22.58
C ALA A 128 -8.71 -13.75 -23.68
N MET A 129 -7.78 -12.87 -23.36
CA MET A 129 -7.12 -11.99 -24.34
C MET A 129 -6.27 -12.75 -25.36
N ARG A 130 -5.81 -13.98 -25.06
CA ARG A 130 -5.07 -14.83 -26.01
C ARG A 130 -5.89 -15.17 -27.26
N THR A 131 -7.20 -15.17 -27.16
CA THR A 131 -8.13 -15.53 -28.24
C THR A 131 -8.54 -14.33 -29.10
N LEU A 132 -8.10 -13.12 -28.77
CA LEU A 132 -8.39 -11.93 -29.56
C LEU A 132 -7.65 -11.97 -30.92
N PRO A 133 -8.20 -11.33 -31.98
CA PRO A 133 -7.52 -11.25 -33.28
C PRO A 133 -6.14 -10.59 -33.21
N ALA A 134 -5.96 -9.63 -32.30
CA ALA A 134 -4.71 -8.94 -32.02
C ALA A 134 -4.46 -8.89 -30.52
N PRO A 135 -3.95 -9.97 -29.90
CA PRO A 135 -3.66 -9.97 -28.47
C PRO A 135 -2.59 -8.92 -28.13
N PRO A 136 -2.61 -8.35 -26.90
CA PRO A 136 -1.54 -7.45 -26.47
C PRO A 136 -0.17 -8.12 -26.58
N GLU A 137 0.83 -7.39 -27.10
CA GLU A 137 2.17 -7.93 -27.28
C GLU A 137 2.85 -8.33 -25.97
N ASN A 138 2.49 -7.66 -24.86
CA ASN A 138 3.04 -7.92 -23.53
C ASN A 138 2.22 -8.93 -22.70
N LEU A 139 1.30 -9.67 -23.32
CA LEU A 139 0.36 -10.54 -22.58
C LEU A 139 1.08 -11.62 -21.76
N ASP A 140 2.12 -12.25 -22.32
CA ASP A 140 2.91 -13.25 -21.60
C ASP A 140 3.62 -12.65 -20.39
N ALA A 141 4.13 -11.43 -20.51
CA ALA A 141 4.74 -10.69 -19.39
C ALA A 141 3.71 -10.35 -18.29
N LEU A 142 2.48 -10.00 -18.67
CA LEU A 142 1.39 -9.75 -17.73
C LEU A 142 1.01 -11.02 -16.95
N ILE A 143 0.93 -12.16 -17.61
CA ILE A 143 0.63 -13.44 -16.97
C ILE A 143 1.77 -13.88 -16.05
N GLU A 144 3.01 -13.75 -16.50
CA GLU A 144 4.18 -14.04 -15.66
C GLU A 144 4.23 -13.16 -14.42
N ASN A 145 3.95 -11.86 -14.57
CA ASN A 145 3.85 -10.95 -13.40
C ASN A 145 2.74 -11.39 -12.46
N PHE A 146 1.56 -11.76 -12.97
CA PHE A 146 0.47 -12.28 -12.14
C PHE A 146 0.90 -13.51 -11.34
N ASP A 147 1.54 -14.48 -11.99
CA ASP A 147 1.98 -15.71 -11.34
C ASP A 147 3.06 -15.43 -10.29
N ARG A 148 3.95 -14.48 -10.54
CA ARG A 148 4.97 -14.03 -9.59
C ARG A 148 4.36 -13.32 -8.38
N ALA A 149 3.31 -12.52 -8.59
CA ALA A 149 2.61 -11.78 -7.54
C ALA A 149 1.84 -12.69 -6.58
N ARG A 150 1.52 -13.92 -6.96
CA ARG A 150 0.65 -14.83 -6.17
C ARG A 150 1.15 -15.13 -4.77
N THR A 151 2.45 -15.07 -4.55
CA THR A 151 3.09 -15.33 -3.24
C THR A 151 3.36 -14.08 -2.44
N HIS A 152 3.00 -12.90 -2.96
CA HIS A 152 3.23 -11.62 -2.30
C HIS A 152 1.95 -11.03 -1.69
N PRO A 153 2.04 -10.31 -0.57
CA PRO A 153 3.26 -10.09 0.21
C PRO A 153 3.76 -11.39 0.87
N ASP A 154 5.07 -11.62 0.79
CA ASP A 154 5.72 -12.77 1.44
C ASP A 154 6.40 -12.38 2.77
N ALA A 155 7.06 -13.34 3.43
CA ALA A 155 7.73 -13.10 4.70
C ALA A 155 8.82 -12.03 4.60
N ASP A 156 9.59 -12.01 3.51
CA ASP A 156 10.63 -11.01 3.29
C ASP A 156 10.05 -9.61 3.09
N ASP A 157 8.91 -9.48 2.42
CA ASP A 157 8.18 -8.22 2.30
C ASP A 157 7.77 -7.69 3.68
N LEU A 158 7.21 -8.55 4.51
CA LEU A 158 6.78 -8.17 5.87
C LEU A 158 7.95 -7.82 6.78
N ASP A 159 9.08 -8.50 6.67
CA ASP A 159 10.29 -8.18 7.44
C ASP A 159 10.88 -6.84 7.03
N ARG A 160 10.92 -6.54 5.73
CA ARG A 160 11.33 -5.22 5.23
C ARG A 160 10.41 -4.10 5.71
N LEU A 161 9.09 -4.36 5.73
CA LEU A 161 8.14 -3.40 6.27
C LEU A 161 8.38 -3.13 7.76
N ARG A 162 8.56 -4.18 8.58
CA ARG A 162 8.88 -4.02 10.01
C ARG A 162 10.14 -3.18 10.21
N ALA A 163 11.20 -3.46 9.46
CA ALA A 163 12.43 -2.70 9.52
C ALA A 163 12.22 -1.23 9.17
N ALA A 164 11.47 -0.92 8.10
CA ALA A 164 11.17 0.44 7.69
C ALA A 164 10.37 1.21 8.75
N VAL A 165 9.37 0.57 9.36
CA VAL A 165 8.53 1.17 10.42
C VAL A 165 9.34 1.46 11.69
N LEU A 166 10.24 0.54 12.07
CA LEU A 166 11.05 0.70 13.28
C LEU A 166 12.19 1.72 13.13
N GLN A 167 12.54 2.09 11.90
CA GLN A 167 13.57 3.11 11.60
C GLN A 167 12.98 4.52 11.38
N ALA A 168 11.68 4.64 11.18
CA ALA A 168 10.99 5.91 10.96
C ALA A 168 10.69 6.60 12.30
#